data_bb5ef304e78d33c25753627bf8a95a5e
#
_entry.id   bb5ef304e78d33c25753627bf8a95a5e
#
_cell.length_a   1.000
_cell.length_b   1.000
_cell.length_c   1.000
_cell.angle_alpha   90.00
_cell.angle_beta   90.00
_cell.angle_gamma   90.00
#
_symmetry.space_group_name_H-M   'P 1'
#
loop_
_entity.id
_entity.type
_entity.pdbx_description
1 polymer ?
#
loop_
_entity_poly.entity_id
_entity_poly.type
_entity_poly.pdbx_seq_one_letter_code
_entity_poly.pdbx_strand_id
1 'polypeptide(L)'
;ANRTLIKERLYALAENIAVAHGAAADIDWYAGPPATDNTAAWAELAKETAEAQQLAVVKAPPSLAGEDFAFYQETIPGAFVLVGTGKSAANHNPQFRVDPAALLPTAMYLAELAKRAMDA
;
A
#
# COMPACT_ATOMS: atom_id res chain seq x y z
N ALA A 1 10.89 7.50 12.26
CA ALA A 1 10.80 8.07 13.61
C ALA A 1 9.61 7.52 14.42
N ASN A 2 8.37 7.64 13.94
CA ASN A 2 7.19 7.21 14.72
C ASN A 2 7.12 5.70 14.98
N ARG A 3 7.51 4.86 14.02
CA ARG A 3 7.49 3.41 14.15
C ARG A 3 8.40 2.91 15.30
N THR A 4 9.61 3.46 15.41
CA THR A 4 10.55 3.13 16.49
C THR A 4 9.97 3.51 17.85
N LEU A 5 9.44 4.71 17.96
CA LEU A 5 8.81 5.17 19.20
C LEU A 5 7.62 4.28 19.60
N ILE A 6 6.76 3.93 18.64
CA ILE A 6 5.60 3.05 18.90
C ILE A 6 6.07 1.69 19.39
N LYS A 7 7.07 1.11 18.74
CA LYS A 7 7.68 -0.16 19.17
C LYS A 7 8.16 -0.09 20.61
N GLU A 8 9.01 0.89 20.93
CA GLU A 8 9.56 1.07 22.29
C GLU A 8 8.45 1.20 23.33
N ARG A 9 7.39 1.96 23.02
CA ARG A 9 6.28 2.14 23.93
C ARG A 9 5.43 0.88 24.12
N LEU A 10 5.22 0.10 23.04
CA LEU A 10 4.52 -1.18 23.13
C LEU A 10 5.28 -2.19 23.99
N TYR A 11 6.61 -2.29 23.85
CA TYR A 11 7.44 -3.15 24.68
C TYR A 11 7.33 -2.74 26.15
N ALA A 12 7.58 -1.47 26.46
CA ALA A 12 7.50 -0.97 27.82
C ALA A 12 6.11 -1.19 28.44
N LEU A 13 5.03 -1.00 27.66
CA LEU A 13 3.68 -1.23 28.15
C LEU A 13 3.43 -2.72 28.48
N ALA A 14 3.81 -3.62 27.56
CA ALA A 14 3.62 -5.06 27.74
C ALA A 14 4.42 -5.59 28.93
N GLU A 15 5.69 -5.19 29.06
CA GLU A 15 6.54 -5.56 30.19
C GLU A 15 5.97 -5.07 31.53
N ASN A 16 5.56 -3.82 31.63
CA ASN A 16 5.03 -3.28 32.86
C ASN A 16 3.69 -3.93 33.27
N ILE A 17 2.81 -4.23 32.29
CA ILE A 17 1.58 -4.95 32.56
C ILE A 17 1.89 -6.38 33.05
N ALA A 18 2.79 -7.08 32.42
CA ALA A 18 3.17 -8.44 32.81
C ALA A 18 3.70 -8.45 34.26
N VAL A 19 4.62 -7.55 34.60
CA VAL A 19 5.17 -7.41 35.96
C VAL A 19 4.07 -7.10 36.98
N ALA A 20 3.14 -6.22 36.67
CA ALA A 20 2.01 -5.88 37.56
C ALA A 20 1.13 -7.10 37.89
N HIS A 21 1.12 -8.10 37.02
CA HIS A 21 0.39 -9.36 37.19
C HIS A 21 1.27 -10.55 37.63
N GLY A 22 2.53 -10.31 38.03
CA GLY A 22 3.47 -11.36 38.46
C GLY A 22 3.91 -12.29 37.31
N ALA A 23 3.86 -11.80 36.07
CA ALA A 23 4.26 -12.52 34.86
C ALA A 23 5.45 -11.85 34.18
N ALA A 24 5.98 -12.50 33.14
CA ALA A 24 6.96 -11.92 32.21
C ALA A 24 6.36 -11.84 30.82
N ALA A 25 6.74 -10.83 30.05
CA ALA A 25 6.38 -10.71 28.65
C ALA A 25 7.56 -11.18 27.79
N ASP A 26 7.29 -12.07 26.84
CA ASP A 26 8.17 -12.41 25.72
C ASP A 26 7.55 -11.86 24.44
N ILE A 27 8.30 -11.02 23.71
CA ILE A 27 7.73 -10.21 22.63
C ILE A 27 8.54 -10.39 21.36
N ASP A 28 7.97 -11.10 20.39
CA ASP A 28 8.46 -11.14 19.03
C ASP A 28 7.91 -9.97 18.20
N TRP A 29 8.83 -9.19 17.64
CA TRP A 29 8.47 -8.09 16.76
C TRP A 29 8.80 -8.39 15.31
N TYR A 30 7.77 -8.55 14.50
CA TYR A 30 7.92 -8.63 13.05
C TYR A 30 7.73 -7.24 12.43
N ALA A 31 8.84 -6.70 11.90
CA ALA A 31 8.78 -5.45 11.15
C ALA A 31 8.10 -5.73 9.81
N GLY A 32 6.89 -5.21 9.63
CA GLY A 32 6.24 -5.19 8.32
C GLY A 32 6.95 -4.24 7.34
N PRO A 33 6.47 -4.12 6.08
CA PRO A 33 7.08 -3.24 5.08
C PRO A 33 7.12 -1.78 5.55
N PRO A 34 7.97 -0.93 4.97
CA PRO A 34 7.97 0.51 5.20
C PRO A 34 6.64 1.14 4.74
N ALA A 35 6.48 2.44 4.95
CA ALA A 35 5.31 3.14 4.41
C ALA A 35 5.43 3.27 2.90
N THR A 36 4.36 2.93 2.18
CA THR A 36 4.24 3.24 0.75
C THR A 36 3.93 4.72 0.62
N ASP A 37 4.89 5.49 0.12
CA ASP A 37 4.75 6.93 -0.10
C ASP A 37 5.04 7.26 -1.57
N ASN A 38 4.01 7.61 -2.30
CA ASN A 38 4.12 7.85 -3.72
C ASN A 38 4.92 9.12 -4.02
N THR A 39 5.93 9.01 -4.87
CA THR A 39 6.62 10.16 -5.42
C THR A 39 5.64 11.01 -6.24
N ALA A 40 5.55 12.29 -5.92
CA ALA A 40 4.51 13.18 -6.47
C ALA A 40 4.47 13.20 -8.00
N ALA A 41 5.63 13.27 -8.68
CA ALA A 41 5.71 13.25 -10.13
C ALA A 41 5.15 11.96 -10.75
N TRP A 42 5.48 10.80 -10.17
CA TRP A 42 4.99 9.51 -10.64
C TRP A 42 3.50 9.31 -10.34
N ALA A 43 3.02 9.83 -9.21
CA ALA A 43 1.58 9.81 -8.89
C ALA A 43 0.78 10.68 -9.87
N GLU A 44 1.29 11.85 -10.25
CA GLU A 44 0.62 12.70 -11.24
C GLU A 44 0.66 12.08 -12.64
N LEU A 45 1.79 11.52 -13.08
CA LEU A 45 1.88 10.79 -14.35
C LEU A 45 0.86 9.64 -14.42
N ALA A 46 0.73 8.88 -13.33
CA ALA A 46 -0.24 7.79 -13.23
C ALA A 46 -1.68 8.29 -13.35
N LYS A 47 -1.99 9.40 -12.68
CA LYS A 47 -3.30 10.07 -12.73
C LYS A 47 -3.62 10.56 -14.15
N GLU A 48 -2.73 11.36 -14.75
CA GLU A 48 -2.90 11.89 -16.10
C GLU A 48 -3.06 10.78 -17.14
N THR A 49 -2.33 9.66 -16.98
CA THR A 49 -2.48 8.50 -17.86
C THR A 49 -3.86 7.87 -17.75
N ALA A 50 -4.39 7.75 -16.54
CA ALA A 50 -5.73 7.23 -16.32
C ALA A 50 -6.80 8.16 -16.89
N GLU A 51 -6.68 9.47 -16.67
CA GLU A 51 -7.60 10.49 -17.20
C GLU A 51 -7.61 10.52 -18.73
N ALA A 52 -6.44 10.39 -19.37
CA ALA A 52 -6.31 10.32 -20.83
C ALA A 52 -7.04 9.12 -21.44
N GLN A 53 -7.18 8.03 -20.67
CA GLN A 53 -7.95 6.84 -21.04
C GLN A 53 -9.40 6.88 -20.53
N GLN A 54 -9.87 8.04 -20.05
CA GLN A 54 -11.23 8.24 -19.55
C GLN A 54 -11.57 7.32 -18.34
N LEU A 55 -10.58 6.88 -17.60
CA LEU A 55 -10.77 6.14 -16.35
C LEU A 55 -11.12 7.11 -15.22
N ALA A 56 -12.04 6.71 -14.36
CA ALA A 56 -12.37 7.49 -13.17
C ALA A 56 -11.23 7.45 -12.16
N VAL A 57 -10.69 8.62 -11.82
CA VAL A 57 -9.62 8.77 -10.83
C VAL A 57 -10.19 9.28 -9.52
N VAL A 58 -9.87 8.60 -8.44
CA VAL A 58 -10.23 9.01 -7.08
C VAL A 58 -8.99 9.00 -6.19
N LYS A 59 -8.89 9.96 -5.30
CA LYS A 59 -7.84 9.97 -4.29
C LYS A 59 -8.16 8.92 -3.22
N ALA A 60 -7.32 7.90 -3.13
CA ALA A 60 -7.45 6.91 -2.07
C ALA A 60 -7.14 7.52 -0.70
N PRO A 61 -7.92 7.22 0.35
CA PRO A 61 -7.58 7.61 1.71
C PRO A 61 -6.31 6.85 2.17
N PRO A 62 -5.56 7.39 3.14
CA PRO A 62 -4.48 6.66 3.76
C PRO A 62 -4.96 5.32 4.33
N SER A 63 -4.18 4.26 4.11
CA SER A 63 -4.45 2.92 4.59
C SER A 63 -3.35 2.45 5.53
N LEU A 64 -3.69 1.60 6.49
CA LEU A 64 -2.73 0.91 7.36
C LEU A 64 -2.30 -0.46 6.80
N ALA A 65 -2.74 -0.82 5.60
CA ALA A 65 -2.29 -2.03 4.93
C ALA A 65 -0.79 -1.94 4.62
N GLY A 66 -0.10 -3.05 4.81
CA GLY A 66 1.30 -3.19 4.38
C GLY A 66 1.35 -3.53 2.88
N GLU A 67 2.37 -3.01 2.21
CA GLU A 67 2.58 -3.23 0.77
C GLU A 67 4.08 -3.42 0.50
N ASP A 68 4.43 -4.54 -0.14
CA ASP A 68 5.84 -4.87 -0.42
C ASP A 68 6.48 -3.92 -1.44
N PHE A 69 5.68 -3.25 -2.27
CA PHE A 69 6.16 -2.21 -3.17
C PHE A 69 6.91 -1.08 -2.44
N ALA A 70 6.62 -0.87 -1.17
CA ALA A 70 7.31 0.11 -0.33
C ALA A 70 8.82 -0.13 -0.24
N PHE A 71 9.29 -1.39 -0.33
CA PHE A 71 10.73 -1.69 -0.34
C PHE A 71 11.42 -1.18 -1.60
N TYR A 72 10.75 -1.21 -2.76
CA TYR A 72 11.30 -0.61 -3.98
C TYR A 72 11.41 0.90 -3.85
N GLN A 73 10.43 1.54 -3.19
CA GLN A 73 10.41 3.00 -3.00
C GLN A 73 11.51 3.52 -2.07
N GLU A 74 12.15 2.67 -1.28
CA GLU A 74 13.34 3.07 -0.50
C GLU A 74 14.56 3.41 -1.37
N THR A 75 14.58 2.92 -2.62
CA THR A 75 15.72 3.10 -3.54
C THR A 75 15.33 3.70 -4.88
N ILE A 76 14.10 3.53 -5.32
CA ILE A 76 13.62 3.95 -6.65
C ILE A 76 12.35 4.79 -6.48
N PRO A 77 12.31 6.02 -7.02
CA PRO A 77 11.08 6.79 -7.06
C PRO A 77 9.98 6.04 -7.79
N GLY A 78 8.76 6.06 -7.25
CA GLY A 78 7.66 5.32 -7.88
C GLY A 78 6.30 5.69 -7.31
N ALA A 79 5.25 5.15 -7.91
CA ALA A 79 3.88 5.26 -7.44
C ALA A 79 3.18 3.91 -7.42
N PHE A 80 2.53 3.63 -6.31
CA PHE A 80 1.62 2.50 -6.15
C PHE A 80 0.20 2.99 -6.36
N VAL A 81 -0.53 2.34 -7.26
CA VAL A 81 -1.90 2.71 -7.59
C VAL A 81 -2.86 1.55 -7.32
N LEU A 82 -4.04 1.86 -6.85
CA LEU A 82 -5.11 0.90 -6.66
C LEU A 82 -6.06 0.94 -7.85
N VAL A 83 -6.40 -0.21 -8.39
CA VAL A 83 -7.35 -0.34 -9.48
C VAL A 83 -8.64 -0.97 -8.96
N GLY A 84 -9.77 -0.30 -9.20
CA GLY A 84 -11.08 -0.83 -8.87
C GLY A 84 -11.44 -2.04 -9.73
N THR A 85 -11.81 -3.14 -9.10
CA THR A 85 -12.09 -4.43 -9.77
C THR A 85 -13.56 -4.83 -9.70
N GLY A 86 -14.44 -3.87 -9.43
CA GLY A 86 -15.87 -4.11 -9.27
C GLY A 86 -16.29 -4.40 -7.82
N LYS A 87 -17.56 -4.77 -7.63
CA LYS A 87 -18.08 -5.14 -6.30
C LYS A 87 -17.70 -6.57 -5.97
N SER A 88 -17.00 -6.76 -4.86
CA SER A 88 -16.53 -8.07 -4.41
C SER A 88 -16.40 -8.11 -2.89
N ALA A 89 -16.11 -9.29 -2.33
CA ALA A 89 -15.60 -9.40 -0.98
C ALA A 89 -14.23 -8.69 -0.87
N ALA A 90 -13.79 -8.37 0.33
CA ALA A 90 -12.50 -7.71 0.57
C ALA A 90 -11.32 -8.57 0.06
N ASN A 91 -10.18 -7.92 -0.17
CA ASN A 91 -8.93 -8.60 -0.49
C ASN A 91 -8.63 -9.70 0.55
N HIS A 92 -7.99 -10.77 0.11
CA HIS A 92 -7.69 -11.97 0.92
C HIS A 92 -8.91 -12.78 1.40
N ASN A 93 -10.12 -12.41 1.02
CA ASN A 93 -11.30 -13.23 1.26
C ASN A 93 -11.40 -14.30 0.17
N PRO A 94 -11.72 -15.59 0.51
CA PRO A 94 -11.86 -16.65 -0.50
C PRO A 94 -13.00 -16.41 -1.52
N GLN A 95 -13.91 -15.50 -1.22
CA GLN A 95 -14.97 -15.07 -2.14
C GLN A 95 -14.61 -13.81 -2.95
N PHE A 96 -13.39 -13.32 -2.85
CA PHE A 96 -12.93 -12.22 -3.69
C PHE A 96 -13.06 -12.55 -5.17
N ARG A 97 -13.57 -11.63 -5.95
CA ARG A 97 -13.74 -11.74 -7.41
C ARG A 97 -13.30 -10.45 -8.09
N VAL A 98 -12.66 -10.61 -9.22
CA VAL A 98 -12.36 -9.50 -10.14
C VAL A 98 -13.44 -9.53 -11.23
N ASP A 99 -14.06 -8.37 -11.48
CA ASP A 99 -14.93 -8.23 -12.64
C ASP A 99 -14.09 -8.35 -13.92
N PRO A 100 -14.36 -9.31 -14.81
CA PRO A 100 -13.63 -9.46 -16.08
C PRO A 100 -13.62 -8.17 -16.93
N ALA A 101 -14.64 -7.33 -16.81
CA ALA A 101 -14.70 -6.04 -17.52
C ALA A 101 -13.60 -5.06 -17.08
N ALA A 102 -13.01 -5.22 -15.90
CA ALA A 102 -11.90 -4.41 -15.42
C ALA A 102 -10.54 -4.82 -16.02
N LEU A 103 -10.41 -6.03 -16.55
CA LEU A 103 -9.10 -6.57 -16.96
C LEU A 103 -8.49 -5.83 -18.14
N LEU A 104 -9.25 -5.65 -19.23
CA LEU A 104 -8.75 -4.99 -20.44
C LEU A 104 -8.41 -3.52 -20.21
N PRO A 105 -9.28 -2.69 -19.61
CA PRO A 105 -8.93 -1.31 -19.30
C PRO A 105 -7.69 -1.19 -18.40
N THR A 106 -7.55 -2.07 -17.41
CA THR A 106 -6.38 -2.09 -16.53
C THR A 106 -5.10 -2.43 -17.29
N ALA A 107 -5.13 -3.44 -18.15
CA ALA A 107 -3.98 -3.82 -18.97
C ALA A 107 -3.56 -2.69 -19.93
N MET A 108 -4.51 -2.03 -20.57
CA MET A 108 -4.26 -0.87 -21.43
C MET A 108 -3.67 0.29 -20.65
N TYR A 109 -4.20 0.58 -19.47
CA TYR A 109 -3.68 1.62 -18.58
C TYR A 109 -2.23 1.35 -18.18
N LEU A 110 -1.91 0.14 -17.72
CA LEU A 110 -0.56 -0.23 -17.33
C LEU A 110 0.44 -0.17 -18.50
N ALA A 111 0.03 -0.62 -19.67
CA ALA A 111 0.87 -0.56 -20.87
C ALA A 111 1.18 0.89 -21.29
N GLU A 112 0.19 1.76 -21.23
CA GLU A 112 0.38 3.18 -21.55
C GLU A 112 1.19 3.91 -20.48
N LEU A 113 0.94 3.61 -19.20
CA LEU A 113 1.73 4.16 -18.10
C LEU A 113 3.22 3.77 -18.23
N ALA A 114 3.49 2.52 -18.57
CA ALA A 114 4.87 2.07 -18.78
C ALA A 114 5.56 2.82 -19.93
N LYS A 115 4.87 3.06 -21.05
CA LYS A 115 5.41 3.85 -22.17
C LYS A 115 5.72 5.28 -21.74
N ARG A 116 4.75 5.95 -21.13
CA ARG A 116 4.93 7.33 -20.66
C ARG A 116 6.04 7.47 -19.62
N ALA A 117 6.21 6.44 -18.77
CA ALA A 117 7.27 6.41 -17.77
C ALA A 117 8.68 6.24 -18.38
N MET A 118 8.80 5.64 -19.58
CA MET A 118 10.08 5.55 -20.29
C MET A 118 10.46 6.85 -20.99
N ASP A 119 9.49 7.73 -21.23
CA ASP A 119 9.69 9.02 -21.92
C ASP A 119 9.79 10.20 -20.92
N ALA A 120 9.71 9.96 -19.59
CA ALA A 120 9.61 10.97 -18.55
C ALA A 120 10.97 11.38 -17.93
#